data_4b0d7af4ff2bc8a90563a23f96c07b02
#
_entry.id   4b0d7af4ff2bc8a90563a23f96c07b02
#
_cell.length_a   1.000
_cell.length_b   1.000
_cell.length_c   1.000
_cell.angle_alpha   90.00
_cell.angle_beta   90.00
_cell.angle_gamma   90.00
#
_symmetry.space_group_name_H-M   'P 1'
#
loop_
_entity.id
_entity.type
_entity.pdbx_description
1 polymer ?
#
loop_
_entity_poly.entity_id
_entity_poly.type
_entity_poly.pdbx_seq_one_letter_code
_entity_poly.pdbx_strand_id
1 'polypeptide(L)'
;CVDNLQNNIVDERDSFWLREIEKVALNQSKHTKVLSALAIDNTPERAHELLLKTKYWSELINPYPERHKIYPNEELTLDFKEVTREDLTHLKSFAIDNSDSSEADDAISLDGERVWIHIADVATQVDIDSELDGYAQKRASNLYLPDQTIHMLPPNLSSFCSLGESKKSSALSVGFKIIDCQINDIKILQSEIEVVKMSYEDADKALKEDQVLSKLNNLTKSHKAFRNNNGAIKLDLPNVDVKLKNKKVDIQIQTESESRKLVAEMMVIAGRVIAQYATEHKISMPFLTQEVGSFSEDIIQNKENLTATQAFQATRCFKQSKITPKASLHAGLG
;
A
#
# COMPACT_ATOMS: atom_id res chain seq x y z
N CYS A 1 20.01 15.71 -38.97
CA CYS A 1 19.56 14.95 -37.78
C CYS A 1 20.66 14.00 -37.30
N VAL A 2 21.12 13.01 -38.11
CA VAL A 2 22.12 12.01 -37.66
C VAL A 2 23.37 12.68 -37.07
N ASP A 3 23.96 13.63 -37.83
CA ASP A 3 25.15 14.37 -37.38
C ASP A 3 24.89 15.18 -36.08
N ASN A 4 23.71 15.81 -35.97
CA ASN A 4 23.33 16.55 -34.78
C ASN A 4 23.21 15.64 -33.57
N LEU A 5 22.54 14.49 -33.74
CA LEU A 5 22.34 13.52 -32.63
C LEU A 5 23.65 12.85 -32.20
N GLN A 6 24.58 12.58 -33.15
CA GLN A 6 25.93 12.09 -32.83
C GLN A 6 26.73 13.07 -31.98
N ASN A 7 26.54 14.38 -32.22
CA ASN A 7 27.19 15.45 -31.46
C ASN A 7 26.36 15.92 -30.26
N ASN A 8 25.25 15.23 -29.91
CA ASN A 8 24.30 15.60 -28.85
C ASN A 8 23.71 17.02 -29.02
N ILE A 9 23.57 17.49 -30.27
CA ILE A 9 22.93 18.75 -30.60
C ILE A 9 21.50 18.46 -31.04
N VAL A 10 20.52 19.20 -30.50
CA VAL A 10 19.10 19.08 -30.86
C VAL A 10 18.64 20.39 -31.49
N ASP A 11 18.19 20.30 -32.75
CA ASP A 11 17.51 21.36 -33.48
C ASP A 11 16.00 21.10 -33.47
N GLU A 12 15.16 22.12 -33.52
CA GLU A 12 13.70 21.98 -33.63
C GLU A 12 13.26 21.06 -34.75
N ARG A 13 14.02 21.04 -35.86
CA ARG A 13 13.80 20.17 -37.00
C ARG A 13 14.05 18.69 -36.72
N ASP A 14 14.80 18.39 -35.67
CA ASP A 14 15.08 17.03 -35.21
C ASP A 14 13.96 16.43 -34.38
N SER A 15 12.99 17.24 -33.92
CA SER A 15 11.91 16.84 -33.02
C SER A 15 11.08 15.65 -33.57
N PHE A 16 10.88 15.58 -34.90
CA PHE A 16 10.20 14.44 -35.52
C PHE A 16 10.97 13.12 -35.29
N TRP A 17 12.27 13.16 -35.46
CA TRP A 17 13.13 11.99 -35.35
C TRP A 17 13.29 11.56 -33.88
N LEU A 18 13.34 12.52 -32.98
CA LEU A 18 13.38 12.25 -31.54
C LEU A 18 12.09 11.58 -31.05
N ARG A 19 10.92 11.96 -31.58
CA ARG A 19 9.66 11.26 -31.29
C ARG A 19 9.66 9.82 -31.83
N GLU A 20 10.29 9.54 -32.95
CA GLU A 20 10.42 8.17 -33.46
C GLU A 20 11.33 7.32 -32.53
N ILE A 21 12.39 7.92 -31.99
CA ILE A 21 13.25 7.28 -30.98
C ILE A 21 12.46 7.07 -29.66
N GLU A 22 11.67 8.05 -29.26
CA GLU A 22 10.81 8.01 -28.07
C GLU A 22 9.83 6.82 -28.12
N LYS A 23 9.21 6.56 -29.27
CA LYS A 23 8.36 5.39 -29.46
C LYS A 23 9.10 4.07 -29.18
N VAL A 24 10.38 3.98 -29.54
CA VAL A 24 11.19 2.81 -29.20
C VAL A 24 11.51 2.80 -27.70
N ALA A 25 11.89 3.94 -27.14
CA ALA A 25 12.19 4.09 -25.72
C ALA A 25 11.00 3.69 -24.83
N LEU A 26 9.76 3.93 -25.27
CA LEU A 26 8.51 3.60 -24.60
C LEU A 26 7.94 2.22 -24.99
N ASN A 27 8.69 1.42 -25.76
CA ASN A 27 8.25 0.09 -26.22
C ASN A 27 6.99 0.12 -27.10
N GLN A 28 6.68 1.28 -27.71
CA GLN A 28 5.56 1.46 -28.64
C GLN A 28 5.94 1.06 -30.07
N SER A 29 7.23 1.05 -30.39
CA SER A 29 7.81 0.59 -31.65
C SER A 29 9.02 -0.31 -31.39
N LYS A 30 9.20 -1.32 -32.22
CA LYS A 30 10.36 -2.20 -32.15
C LYS A 30 11.59 -1.68 -32.90
N HIS A 31 11.41 -0.66 -33.75
CA HIS A 31 12.46 -0.24 -34.68
C HIS A 31 12.26 1.20 -35.13
N THR A 32 13.36 1.94 -35.29
CA THR A 32 13.41 3.21 -36.00
C THR A 32 14.65 3.28 -36.89
N LYS A 33 14.49 3.84 -38.09
CA LYS A 33 15.59 4.05 -39.03
C LYS A 33 16.68 4.98 -38.47
N VAL A 34 16.32 5.84 -37.52
CA VAL A 34 17.26 6.79 -36.90
C VAL A 34 18.28 6.06 -36.04
N LEU A 35 17.85 5.14 -35.16
CA LEU A 35 18.77 4.35 -34.35
C LEU A 35 19.68 3.49 -35.25
N SER A 36 19.12 2.87 -36.30
CA SER A 36 19.89 2.08 -37.23
C SER A 36 20.94 2.93 -38.00
N ALA A 37 20.59 4.15 -38.41
CA ALA A 37 21.52 5.07 -39.05
C ALA A 37 22.66 5.57 -38.14
N LEU A 38 22.38 5.57 -36.80
CA LEU A 38 23.36 5.89 -35.76
C LEU A 38 24.19 4.68 -35.32
N ALA A 39 23.96 3.50 -35.90
CA ALA A 39 24.53 2.22 -35.46
C ALA A 39 24.26 1.91 -33.97
N ILE A 40 23.07 2.29 -33.49
CA ILE A 40 22.59 2.03 -32.16
C ILE A 40 21.51 0.92 -32.22
N ASP A 41 21.59 -0.02 -31.29
CA ASP A 41 20.61 -1.09 -31.20
C ASP A 41 19.19 -0.54 -30.95
N ASN A 42 18.21 -1.11 -31.66
CA ASN A 42 16.80 -0.74 -31.49
C ASN A 42 16.21 -1.40 -30.22
N THR A 43 16.70 -1.00 -29.05
CA THR A 43 16.18 -1.42 -27.75
C THR A 43 15.65 -0.22 -26.95
N PRO A 44 14.66 -0.40 -26.08
CA PRO A 44 14.13 0.67 -25.26
C PRO A 44 15.20 1.36 -24.40
N GLU A 45 16.19 0.62 -23.90
CA GLU A 45 17.27 1.13 -23.07
C GLU A 45 18.21 2.04 -23.87
N ARG A 46 18.61 1.61 -25.06
CA ARG A 46 19.49 2.40 -25.92
C ARG A 46 18.82 3.65 -26.48
N ALA A 47 17.54 3.53 -26.82
CA ALA A 47 16.73 4.68 -27.22
C ALA A 47 16.61 5.69 -26.05
N HIS A 48 16.32 5.23 -24.85
CA HIS A 48 16.26 6.07 -23.64
C HIS A 48 17.61 6.77 -23.37
N GLU A 49 18.72 6.04 -23.42
CA GLU A 49 20.06 6.60 -23.24
C GLU A 49 20.35 7.74 -24.23
N LEU A 50 19.96 7.57 -25.50
CA LEU A 50 20.12 8.61 -26.50
C LEU A 50 19.26 9.85 -26.21
N LEU A 51 18.01 9.66 -25.79
CA LEU A 51 17.12 10.75 -25.44
C LEU A 51 17.62 11.56 -24.24
N LEU A 52 18.26 10.91 -23.26
CA LEU A 52 18.95 11.59 -22.16
C LEU A 52 20.20 12.36 -22.63
N LYS A 53 21.07 11.73 -23.45
CA LYS A 53 22.28 12.36 -24.00
C LYS A 53 21.97 13.60 -24.81
N THR A 54 20.90 13.57 -25.59
CA THR A 54 20.45 14.73 -26.38
C THR A 54 19.68 15.75 -25.56
N LYS A 55 19.46 15.50 -24.27
CA LYS A 55 18.65 16.33 -23.37
C LYS A 55 17.21 16.54 -23.85
N TYR A 56 16.73 15.71 -24.77
CA TYR A 56 15.33 15.69 -25.17
C TYR A 56 14.46 15.18 -24.01
N TRP A 57 14.93 14.15 -23.34
CA TRP A 57 14.39 13.72 -22.05
C TRP A 57 15.25 14.25 -20.89
N SER A 58 14.58 14.65 -19.81
CA SER A 58 15.24 14.86 -18.53
C SER A 58 15.46 13.55 -17.80
N GLU A 59 16.42 13.50 -16.88
CA GLU A 59 16.69 12.33 -16.03
C GLU A 59 15.49 11.96 -15.12
N LEU A 60 14.49 12.83 -15.03
CA LEU A 60 13.30 12.64 -14.21
C LEU A 60 12.14 11.95 -14.95
N ILE A 61 12.28 11.71 -16.24
CA ILE A 61 11.26 10.98 -17.02
C ILE A 61 11.38 9.49 -16.68
N ASN A 62 10.29 8.93 -16.18
CA ASN A 62 10.19 7.51 -15.89
C ASN A 62 9.45 6.78 -17.04
N PRO A 63 10.13 6.04 -17.91
CA PRO A 63 9.50 5.36 -19.04
C PRO A 63 8.83 4.03 -18.66
N TYR A 64 9.08 3.51 -17.46
CA TYR A 64 8.68 2.14 -17.12
C TYR A 64 7.16 1.92 -17.10
N PRO A 65 6.32 2.82 -16.53
CA PRO A 65 4.88 2.61 -16.59
C PRO A 65 4.37 2.44 -18.02
N GLU A 66 4.79 3.32 -18.91
CA GLU A 66 4.34 3.30 -20.31
C GLU A 66 4.87 2.09 -21.09
N ARG A 67 6.13 1.67 -20.83
CA ARG A 67 6.70 0.43 -21.38
C ARG A 67 5.87 -0.80 -21.04
N HIS A 68 5.26 -0.81 -19.85
CA HIS A 68 4.38 -1.88 -19.37
C HIS A 68 2.91 -1.61 -19.67
N LYS A 69 2.58 -0.57 -20.44
CA LYS A 69 1.20 -0.16 -20.75
C LYS A 69 0.36 0.16 -19.52
N ILE A 70 1.03 0.68 -18.49
CA ILE A 70 0.39 1.18 -17.28
C ILE A 70 0.22 2.68 -17.48
N TYR A 71 -1.01 3.09 -17.72
CA TYR A 71 -1.35 4.49 -17.97
C TYR A 71 -1.89 5.17 -16.71
N PRO A 72 -1.80 6.51 -16.62
CA PRO A 72 -2.45 7.26 -15.55
C PRO A 72 -3.92 6.92 -15.42
N ASN A 73 -4.48 7.21 -14.27
CA ASN A 73 -5.88 6.94 -14.00
C ASN A 73 -6.80 7.76 -14.88
N GLU A 74 -7.87 7.13 -15.33
CA GLU A 74 -8.98 7.78 -16.02
C GLU A 74 -10.17 7.88 -15.07
N GLU A 75 -10.90 8.97 -15.11
CA GLU A 75 -12.19 9.08 -14.42
C GLU A 75 -13.22 8.28 -15.19
N LEU A 76 -13.93 7.43 -14.47
CA LEU A 76 -15.07 6.69 -15.01
C LEU A 76 -16.37 7.34 -14.57
N THR A 77 -17.40 7.25 -15.40
CA THR A 77 -18.76 7.62 -14.97
C THR A 77 -19.30 6.52 -14.05
N LEU A 78 -19.53 6.86 -12.79
CA LEU A 78 -19.94 5.91 -11.76
C LEU A 78 -21.27 6.34 -11.17
N ASP A 79 -22.18 5.38 -11.02
CA ASP A 79 -23.40 5.51 -10.24
C ASP A 79 -23.17 4.87 -8.87
N PHE A 80 -23.08 5.67 -7.83
CA PHE A 80 -22.80 5.17 -6.48
C PHE A 80 -24.05 4.55 -5.85
N LYS A 81 -23.88 3.38 -5.26
CA LYS A 81 -24.93 2.61 -4.62
C LYS A 81 -25.13 3.07 -3.19
N GLU A 82 -26.39 3.26 -2.84
CA GLU A 82 -26.81 3.45 -1.45
C GLU A 82 -27.26 2.10 -0.86
N VAL A 83 -26.76 1.79 0.32
CA VAL A 83 -27.17 0.59 1.08
C VAL A 83 -27.49 0.99 2.50
N THR A 84 -28.40 0.25 3.13
CA THR A 84 -28.71 0.45 4.55
C THR A 84 -27.53 0.03 5.40
N ARG A 85 -27.10 0.90 6.31
CA ARG A 85 -25.93 0.71 7.16
C ARG A 85 -26.27 0.86 8.64
N GLU A 86 -25.53 0.17 9.48
CA GLU A 86 -25.58 0.34 10.93
C GLU A 86 -24.96 1.69 11.33
N ASP A 87 -25.62 2.45 12.16
CA ASP A 87 -25.14 3.77 12.59
C ASP A 87 -24.11 3.62 13.75
N LEU A 88 -22.85 3.82 13.44
CA LEU A 88 -21.75 3.88 14.40
C LEU A 88 -21.14 5.30 14.50
N THR A 89 -21.85 6.33 14.04
CA THR A 89 -21.38 7.73 14.06
C THR A 89 -21.19 8.27 15.48
N HIS A 90 -21.81 7.64 16.48
CA HIS A 90 -21.62 7.97 17.88
C HIS A 90 -20.25 7.58 18.42
N LEU A 91 -19.48 6.73 17.71
CA LEU A 91 -18.15 6.32 18.10
C LEU A 91 -17.12 7.32 17.58
N LYS A 92 -16.16 7.67 18.41
CA LYS A 92 -15.00 8.43 17.99
C LYS A 92 -14.05 7.52 17.22
N SER A 93 -14.06 7.62 15.89
CA SER A 93 -13.23 6.81 15.00
C SER A 93 -12.04 7.61 14.49
N PHE A 94 -10.83 7.04 14.56
CA PHE A 94 -9.59 7.69 14.17
C PHE A 94 -9.02 7.04 12.92
N ALA A 95 -8.85 7.81 11.85
CA ALA A 95 -8.05 7.43 10.71
C ALA A 95 -6.67 8.07 10.85
N ILE A 96 -5.63 7.26 10.96
CA ILE A 96 -4.26 7.71 11.25
C ILE A 96 -3.37 7.31 10.09
N ASP A 97 -2.83 8.31 9.37
CA ASP A 97 -2.02 8.09 8.18
C ASP A 97 -0.92 9.16 8.05
N ASN A 98 -0.15 9.12 6.98
CA ASN A 98 0.82 10.17 6.67
C ASN A 98 0.12 11.50 6.40
N SER A 99 0.76 12.61 6.75
CA SER A 99 0.21 13.95 6.57
C SER A 99 -0.10 14.33 5.11
N ASP A 100 0.51 13.64 4.16
CA ASP A 100 0.32 13.81 2.72
C ASP A 100 -0.61 12.75 2.10
N SER A 101 -1.19 11.85 2.89
CA SER A 101 -2.21 10.91 2.44
C SER A 101 -3.54 11.62 2.25
N SER A 102 -4.14 11.46 1.07
CA SER A 102 -5.48 11.98 0.76
C SER A 102 -6.57 10.93 0.98
N GLU A 103 -6.22 9.65 0.99
CA GLU A 103 -7.16 8.54 0.99
C GLU A 103 -6.92 7.68 2.22
N ALA A 104 -7.79 7.78 3.23
CA ALA A 104 -7.73 6.91 4.39
C ALA A 104 -8.57 5.66 4.15
N ASP A 105 -7.92 4.50 4.22
CA ASP A 105 -8.52 3.19 3.96
C ASP A 105 -9.04 2.54 5.24
N ASP A 106 -8.49 2.89 6.39
CA ASP A 106 -8.84 2.31 7.68
C ASP A 106 -9.01 3.34 8.79
N ALA A 107 -9.83 2.99 9.77
CA ALA A 107 -10.02 3.74 11.00
C ALA A 107 -10.25 2.77 12.19
N ILE A 108 -9.97 3.26 13.39
CA ILE A 108 -10.11 2.50 14.61
C ILE A 108 -10.97 3.24 15.64
N SER A 109 -11.79 2.51 16.39
CA SER A 109 -12.57 3.06 17.50
C SER A 109 -12.74 2.07 18.63
N LEU A 110 -13.28 2.54 19.76
CA LEU A 110 -13.52 1.74 20.95
C LEU A 110 -14.91 2.06 21.51
N ASP A 111 -15.71 1.01 21.68
CA ASP A 111 -17.02 1.07 22.31
C ASP A 111 -16.99 0.21 23.60
N GLY A 112 -16.81 0.86 24.73
CA GLY A 112 -16.57 0.16 26.01
C GLY A 112 -15.34 -0.75 25.96
N GLU A 113 -15.57 -2.07 25.85
CA GLU A 113 -14.52 -3.09 25.70
C GLU A 113 -14.41 -3.61 24.27
N ARG A 114 -15.34 -3.22 23.39
CA ARG A 114 -15.35 -3.65 22.00
C ARG A 114 -14.46 -2.74 21.17
N VAL A 115 -13.46 -3.33 20.54
CA VAL A 115 -12.64 -2.67 19.52
C VAL A 115 -13.37 -2.77 18.19
N TRP A 116 -13.36 -1.69 17.46
CA TRP A 116 -13.83 -1.64 16.09
C TRP A 116 -12.70 -1.24 15.15
N ILE A 117 -12.57 -1.98 14.07
CA ILE A 117 -11.71 -1.62 12.93
C ILE A 117 -12.63 -1.42 11.74
N HIS A 118 -12.55 -0.25 11.14
CA HIS A 118 -13.39 0.18 10.04
C HIS A 118 -12.54 0.23 8.78
N ILE A 119 -12.99 -0.42 7.72
CA ILE A 119 -12.30 -0.44 6.41
C ILE A 119 -13.23 0.23 5.41
N ALA A 120 -12.69 1.10 4.55
CA ALA A 120 -13.43 1.75 3.49
C ALA A 120 -14.19 0.72 2.64
N ASP A 121 -15.53 0.88 2.52
CA ASP A 121 -16.39 -0.13 1.89
C ASP A 121 -16.45 0.04 0.37
N VAL A 122 -15.34 -0.24 -0.29
CA VAL A 122 -15.21 -0.19 -1.75
C VAL A 122 -16.02 -1.30 -2.41
N ALA A 123 -16.09 -2.49 -1.80
CA ALA A 123 -16.71 -3.67 -2.41
C ALA A 123 -18.21 -3.48 -2.68
N THR A 124 -18.89 -2.65 -1.89
CA THR A 124 -20.30 -2.32 -2.15
C THR A 124 -20.48 -1.60 -3.49
N GLN A 125 -19.49 -0.86 -3.94
CA GLN A 125 -19.55 -0.05 -5.16
C GLN A 125 -19.14 -0.84 -6.42
N VAL A 126 -18.50 -2.00 -6.27
CA VAL A 126 -17.93 -2.78 -7.36
C VAL A 126 -18.69 -4.10 -7.52
N ASP A 127 -19.45 -4.23 -8.60
CA ASP A 127 -20.07 -5.51 -8.95
C ASP A 127 -19.06 -6.45 -9.57
N ILE A 128 -19.19 -7.73 -9.24
CA ILE A 128 -18.38 -8.80 -9.84
C ILE A 128 -18.60 -8.80 -11.37
N ASP A 129 -17.52 -8.94 -12.13
CA ASP A 129 -17.49 -8.94 -13.59
C ASP A 129 -17.97 -7.63 -14.25
N SER A 130 -18.12 -6.53 -13.49
CA SER A 130 -18.40 -5.22 -14.04
C SER A 130 -17.17 -4.61 -14.76
N GLU A 131 -17.40 -3.54 -15.53
CA GLU A 131 -16.30 -2.80 -16.15
C GLU A 131 -15.30 -2.28 -15.10
N LEU A 132 -15.81 -1.83 -13.95
CA LEU A 132 -15.02 -1.35 -12.83
C LEU A 132 -14.20 -2.47 -12.18
N ASP A 133 -14.78 -3.66 -12.00
CA ASP A 133 -14.06 -4.84 -11.54
C ASP A 133 -12.95 -5.23 -12.53
N GLY A 134 -13.26 -5.29 -13.82
CA GLY A 134 -12.27 -5.55 -14.86
C GLY A 134 -11.17 -4.48 -14.94
N TYR A 135 -11.49 -3.21 -14.63
CA TYR A 135 -10.50 -2.14 -14.52
C TYR A 135 -9.54 -2.37 -13.34
N ALA A 136 -10.08 -2.69 -12.16
CA ALA A 136 -9.30 -2.97 -10.96
C ALA A 136 -8.44 -4.24 -11.10
N GLN A 137 -8.98 -5.31 -11.66
CA GLN A 137 -8.26 -6.57 -11.92
C GLN A 137 -7.02 -6.38 -12.81
N LYS A 138 -7.13 -5.58 -13.86
CA LYS A 138 -6.00 -5.29 -14.76
C LYS A 138 -4.85 -4.57 -14.06
N ARG A 139 -5.15 -3.78 -13.04
CA ARG A 139 -4.16 -3.00 -12.28
C ARG A 139 -3.64 -3.75 -11.07
N ALA A 140 -4.45 -4.56 -10.43
CA ALA A 140 -4.17 -5.44 -9.30
C ALA A 140 -3.74 -4.73 -7.99
N SER A 141 -3.11 -3.57 -8.04
CA SER A 141 -2.68 -2.78 -6.88
C SER A 141 -2.41 -1.33 -7.26
N ASN A 142 -2.30 -0.46 -6.26
CA ASN A 142 -1.71 0.86 -6.46
C ASN A 142 -0.21 0.71 -6.77
N LEU A 143 0.28 1.54 -7.69
CA LEU A 143 1.70 1.64 -8.02
C LEU A 143 2.23 2.99 -7.52
N TYR A 144 3.02 2.95 -6.47
CA TYR A 144 3.65 4.13 -5.88
C TYR A 144 4.99 4.39 -6.55
N LEU A 145 5.10 5.49 -7.27
CA LEU A 145 6.32 5.95 -7.93
C LEU A 145 6.82 7.23 -7.27
N PRO A 146 8.10 7.56 -7.38
CA PRO A 146 8.64 8.79 -6.78
C PRO A 146 7.97 10.08 -7.25
N ASP A 147 7.44 10.10 -8.46
CA ASP A 147 6.84 11.24 -9.14
C ASP A 147 5.30 11.22 -9.14
N GLN A 148 4.68 10.06 -9.00
CA GLN A 148 3.23 9.90 -9.05
C GLN A 148 2.75 8.61 -8.41
N THR A 149 1.48 8.55 -8.07
CA THR A 149 0.79 7.31 -7.73
C THR A 149 -0.18 6.96 -8.85
N ILE A 150 -0.12 5.72 -9.36
CA ILE A 150 -1.11 5.17 -10.28
C ILE A 150 -2.01 4.25 -9.46
N HIS A 151 -3.24 4.67 -9.27
CA HIS A 151 -4.18 3.97 -8.39
C HIS A 151 -4.79 2.74 -9.09
N MET A 152 -5.11 1.71 -8.32
CA MET A 152 -5.84 0.54 -8.78
C MET A 152 -7.28 0.90 -9.16
N LEU A 153 -7.88 1.80 -8.43
CA LEU A 153 -9.25 2.27 -8.61
C LEU A 153 -9.29 3.63 -9.30
N PRO A 154 -10.39 3.99 -9.98
CA PRO A 154 -10.59 5.35 -10.49
C PRO A 154 -10.58 6.39 -9.35
N PRO A 155 -10.02 7.59 -9.56
CA PRO A 155 -9.87 8.59 -8.49
C PRO A 155 -11.20 9.01 -7.85
N ASN A 156 -12.27 9.10 -8.64
CA ASN A 156 -13.59 9.46 -8.13
C ASN A 156 -14.19 8.37 -7.23
N LEU A 157 -13.90 7.09 -7.47
CA LEU A 157 -14.29 6.00 -6.57
C LEU A 157 -13.46 6.03 -5.28
N SER A 158 -12.14 6.15 -5.41
CA SER A 158 -11.25 6.23 -4.25
C SER A 158 -11.67 7.38 -3.32
N SER A 159 -11.90 8.56 -3.85
CA SER A 159 -12.35 9.72 -3.08
C SER A 159 -13.73 9.51 -2.43
N PHE A 160 -14.67 8.87 -3.15
CA PHE A 160 -16.00 8.59 -2.61
C PHE A 160 -15.96 7.60 -1.44
N CYS A 161 -15.11 6.57 -1.52
CA CYS A 161 -15.01 5.53 -0.50
C CYS A 161 -14.07 5.90 0.66
N SER A 162 -13.16 6.85 0.48
CA SER A 162 -12.16 7.23 1.48
C SER A 162 -12.80 7.71 2.78
N LEU A 163 -12.26 7.21 3.90
CA LEU A 163 -12.79 7.55 5.22
C LEU A 163 -12.45 9.00 5.60
N GLY A 164 -13.47 9.74 6.05
CA GLY A 164 -13.32 11.12 6.51
C GLY A 164 -13.25 12.18 5.41
N GLU A 165 -13.52 11.84 4.15
CA GLU A 165 -13.72 12.82 3.08
C GLU A 165 -15.11 13.47 3.18
N SER A 166 -16.09 12.71 3.59
CA SER A 166 -17.44 13.18 3.91
C SER A 166 -17.67 13.20 5.42
N LYS A 167 -18.65 13.95 5.89
CA LYS A 167 -19.03 13.95 7.31
C LYS A 167 -19.32 12.54 7.82
N LYS A 168 -20.01 11.74 7.00
CA LYS A 168 -20.25 10.32 7.26
C LYS A 168 -19.56 9.49 6.19
N SER A 169 -18.87 8.47 6.59
CA SER A 169 -18.14 7.56 5.71
C SER A 169 -18.71 6.16 5.78
N SER A 170 -18.80 5.51 4.62
CA SER A 170 -19.25 4.13 4.51
C SER A 170 -18.10 3.17 4.80
N ALA A 171 -18.30 2.25 5.74
CA ALA A 171 -17.28 1.29 6.14
C ALA A 171 -17.82 -0.14 6.26
N LEU A 172 -16.93 -1.11 6.03
CA LEU A 172 -17.06 -2.46 6.56
C LEU A 172 -16.40 -2.48 7.94
N SER A 173 -17.22 -2.65 8.98
CA SER A 173 -16.76 -2.58 10.36
C SER A 173 -16.62 -3.94 11.00
N VAL A 174 -15.45 -4.20 11.56
CA VAL A 174 -15.10 -5.43 12.26
C VAL A 174 -14.98 -5.14 13.73
N GLY A 175 -15.98 -5.59 14.52
CA GLY A 175 -16.05 -5.41 15.95
C GLY A 175 -15.70 -6.71 16.69
N PHE A 176 -14.92 -6.61 17.77
CA PHE A 176 -14.51 -7.76 18.57
C PHE A 176 -14.11 -7.34 19.98
N LYS A 177 -14.01 -8.31 20.88
CA LYS A 177 -13.40 -8.15 22.19
C LYS A 177 -12.14 -8.98 22.30
N ILE A 178 -11.15 -8.48 23.02
CA ILE A 178 -9.95 -9.24 23.36
C ILE A 178 -9.97 -9.53 24.86
N ILE A 179 -10.04 -10.81 25.21
CA ILE A 179 -10.00 -11.31 26.59
C ILE A 179 -8.84 -12.30 26.65
N ASP A 180 -7.88 -12.07 27.54
CA ASP A 180 -6.68 -12.90 27.69
C ASP A 180 -5.95 -13.16 26.34
N CYS A 181 -5.82 -12.11 25.53
CA CYS A 181 -5.25 -12.15 24.18
C CYS A 181 -6.01 -13.06 23.18
N GLN A 182 -7.20 -13.53 23.51
CA GLN A 182 -8.08 -14.27 22.62
C GLN A 182 -9.17 -13.37 22.06
N ILE A 183 -9.49 -13.58 20.78
CA ILE A 183 -10.54 -12.84 20.09
C ILE A 183 -11.89 -13.48 20.41
N ASN A 184 -12.84 -12.65 20.83
CA ASN A 184 -14.19 -13.07 21.21
C ASN A 184 -15.22 -12.09 20.64
N ASP A 185 -16.47 -12.54 20.57
CA ASP A 185 -17.65 -11.72 20.26
C ASP A 185 -17.47 -10.91 18.94
N ILE A 186 -17.13 -11.62 17.87
CA ILE A 186 -16.88 -11.01 16.54
C ILE A 186 -18.20 -10.56 15.92
N LYS A 187 -18.21 -9.32 15.40
CA LYS A 187 -19.27 -8.75 14.61
C LYS A 187 -18.69 -8.16 13.33
N ILE A 188 -19.29 -8.45 12.19
CA ILE A 188 -18.92 -7.84 10.90
C ILE A 188 -20.17 -7.24 10.29
N LEU A 189 -20.13 -5.95 9.97
CA LEU A 189 -21.31 -5.24 9.48
C LEU A 189 -20.90 -4.07 8.57
N GLN A 190 -21.80 -3.72 7.67
CA GLN A 190 -21.73 -2.47 6.93
C GLN A 190 -22.22 -1.33 7.82
N SER A 191 -21.42 -0.28 7.95
CA SER A 191 -21.70 0.83 8.86
C SER A 191 -21.49 2.19 8.23
N GLU A 192 -22.12 3.20 8.86
CA GLU A 192 -21.75 4.61 8.75
C GLU A 192 -20.94 5.03 9.98
N ILE A 193 -19.85 5.74 9.75
CA ILE A 193 -18.98 6.27 10.80
C ILE A 193 -18.67 7.76 10.58
N GLU A 194 -18.37 8.49 11.65
CA GLU A 194 -17.72 9.80 11.60
C GLU A 194 -16.25 9.64 11.97
N VAL A 195 -15.35 10.22 11.16
CA VAL A 195 -13.92 9.97 11.27
C VAL A 195 -13.16 11.24 11.59
N VAL A 196 -12.25 11.13 12.56
CA VAL A 196 -11.24 12.14 12.87
C VAL A 196 -9.95 11.72 12.17
N LYS A 197 -9.58 12.45 11.12
CA LYS A 197 -8.28 12.25 10.43
C LYS A 197 -7.14 12.83 11.25
N MET A 198 -6.05 12.10 11.37
CA MET A 198 -4.84 12.50 12.10
C MET A 198 -3.59 12.09 11.35
N SER A 199 -2.56 12.92 11.40
CA SER A 199 -1.21 12.48 11.03
C SER A 199 -0.63 11.55 12.10
N TYR A 200 0.38 10.73 11.73
CA TYR A 200 1.10 9.92 12.73
C TYR A 200 1.71 10.78 13.83
N GLU A 201 2.23 11.96 13.49
CA GLU A 201 2.82 12.90 14.44
C GLU A 201 1.78 13.47 15.43
N ASP A 202 0.57 13.76 14.96
CA ASP A 202 -0.50 14.26 15.82
C ASP A 202 -1.10 13.13 16.66
N ALA A 203 -1.19 11.93 16.11
CA ALA A 203 -1.61 10.75 16.85
C ALA A 203 -0.62 10.39 17.97
N ASP A 204 0.69 10.54 17.76
CA ASP A 204 1.71 10.34 18.81
C ASP A 204 1.55 11.30 19.99
N LYS A 205 1.13 12.54 19.71
CA LYS A 205 0.78 13.52 20.78
C LYS A 205 -0.50 13.10 21.48
N ALA A 206 -1.54 12.77 20.68
CA ALA A 206 -2.86 12.39 21.19
C ALA A 206 -2.84 11.11 22.01
N LEU A 207 -1.93 10.16 21.75
CA LEU A 207 -1.75 8.95 22.57
C LEU A 207 -1.52 9.23 24.05
N LYS A 208 -1.02 10.42 24.42
CA LYS A 208 -0.75 10.84 25.80
C LYS A 208 -1.98 11.47 26.46
N GLU A 209 -2.92 11.98 25.68
CA GLU A 209 -4.03 12.82 26.16
C GLU A 209 -5.39 12.14 25.93
N ASP A 210 -5.56 11.43 24.84
CA ASP A 210 -6.81 10.74 24.49
C ASP A 210 -6.88 9.35 25.11
N GLN A 211 -7.89 9.14 25.96
CA GLN A 211 -8.07 7.88 26.67
C GLN A 211 -8.39 6.70 25.75
N VAL A 212 -9.10 6.93 24.62
CA VAL A 212 -9.44 5.88 23.66
C VAL A 212 -8.20 5.40 22.94
N LEU A 213 -7.42 6.34 22.39
CA LEU A 213 -6.15 6.00 21.70
C LEU A 213 -5.16 5.34 22.65
N SER A 214 -5.06 5.82 23.89
CA SER A 214 -4.19 5.22 24.91
C SER A 214 -4.58 3.76 25.24
N LYS A 215 -5.89 3.48 25.39
CA LYS A 215 -6.39 2.11 25.61
C LYS A 215 -6.10 1.21 24.41
N LEU A 216 -6.38 1.67 23.18
CA LEU A 216 -6.10 0.93 21.96
C LEU A 216 -4.59 0.62 21.83
N ASN A 217 -3.72 1.58 22.14
CA ASN A 217 -2.27 1.39 22.11
C ASN A 217 -1.79 0.35 23.14
N ASN A 218 -2.35 0.36 24.35
CA ASN A 218 -2.00 -0.65 25.35
C ASN A 218 -2.46 -2.05 24.93
N LEU A 219 -3.65 -2.15 24.33
CA LEU A 219 -4.17 -3.41 23.80
C LEU A 219 -3.26 -3.96 22.69
N THR A 220 -2.84 -3.13 21.74
CA THR A 220 -1.94 -3.57 20.68
C THR A 220 -0.57 -3.98 21.19
N LYS A 221 -0.02 -3.30 22.20
CA LYS A 221 1.23 -3.71 22.86
C LYS A 221 1.11 -5.10 23.49
N SER A 222 0.01 -5.36 24.19
CA SER A 222 -0.24 -6.67 24.79
C SER A 222 -0.40 -7.77 23.73
N HIS A 223 -1.14 -7.48 22.65
CA HIS A 223 -1.31 -8.42 21.54
C HIS A 223 0.01 -8.70 20.82
N LYS A 224 0.82 -7.68 20.55
CA LYS A 224 2.14 -7.85 19.97
C LYS A 224 3.05 -8.72 20.84
N ALA A 225 3.05 -8.49 22.15
CA ALA A 225 3.82 -9.30 23.09
C ALA A 225 3.35 -10.76 23.07
N PHE A 226 2.04 -11.01 23.03
CA PHE A 226 1.46 -12.34 22.89
C PHE A 226 1.93 -13.04 21.60
N ARG A 227 1.89 -12.36 20.44
CA ARG A 227 2.35 -12.92 19.17
C ARG A 227 3.86 -13.24 19.20
N ASN A 228 4.67 -12.35 19.75
CA ASN A 228 6.10 -12.57 19.90
C ASN A 228 6.42 -13.81 20.75
N ASN A 229 5.65 -14.02 21.83
CA ASN A 229 5.77 -15.20 22.67
C ASN A 229 5.32 -16.48 21.96
N ASN A 230 4.40 -16.37 21.01
CA ASN A 230 3.94 -17.48 20.17
C ASN A 230 4.79 -17.70 18.90
N GLY A 231 5.95 -17.07 18.82
CA GLY A 231 6.92 -17.35 17.76
C GLY A 231 6.85 -16.42 16.55
N ALA A 232 6.09 -15.32 16.62
CA ALA A 232 6.13 -14.31 15.56
C ALA A 232 7.54 -13.74 15.40
N ILE A 233 8.00 -13.67 14.15
CA ILE A 233 9.31 -13.12 13.81
C ILE A 233 9.09 -11.86 12.99
N LYS A 234 9.33 -10.70 13.59
CA LYS A 234 9.33 -9.41 12.90
C LYS A 234 10.77 -8.95 12.70
N LEU A 235 11.09 -8.52 11.49
CA LEU A 235 12.34 -7.85 11.19
C LEU A 235 12.05 -6.35 11.04
N ASP A 236 12.70 -5.55 11.87
CA ASP A 236 12.65 -4.10 11.73
C ASP A 236 13.72 -3.67 10.72
N LEU A 237 13.30 -3.55 9.46
CA LEU A 237 14.11 -3.02 8.37
C LEU A 237 13.81 -1.52 8.20
N PRO A 238 14.83 -0.69 7.95
CA PRO A 238 14.58 0.72 7.67
C PRO A 238 13.73 0.87 6.40
N ASN A 239 12.61 1.54 6.53
CA ASN A 239 11.76 1.93 5.40
C ASN A 239 12.23 3.27 4.87
N VAL A 240 12.34 3.39 3.55
CA VAL A 240 12.80 4.59 2.87
C VAL A 240 11.73 5.04 1.89
N ASP A 241 11.29 6.28 2.02
CA ASP A 241 10.44 6.97 1.05
C ASP A 241 11.32 7.71 0.04
N VAL A 242 11.10 7.47 -1.23
CA VAL A 242 11.74 8.19 -2.33
C VAL A 242 10.67 8.99 -3.05
N LYS A 243 10.76 10.30 -3.00
CA LYS A 243 9.81 11.23 -3.63
C LYS A 243 10.52 12.23 -4.53
N LEU A 244 9.84 12.65 -5.58
CA LEU A 244 10.30 13.72 -6.44
C LEU A 244 9.67 15.04 -6.01
N LYS A 245 10.44 15.89 -5.31
CA LYS A 245 10.00 17.23 -4.88
C LYS A 245 10.78 18.31 -5.60
N ASN A 246 10.08 19.27 -6.24
CA ASN A 246 10.71 20.39 -6.95
C ASN A 246 11.82 19.96 -7.93
N LYS A 247 11.58 18.90 -8.69
CA LYS A 247 12.53 18.29 -9.64
C LYS A 247 13.83 17.77 -8.99
N LYS A 248 13.79 17.45 -7.70
CA LYS A 248 14.90 16.81 -6.98
C LYS A 248 14.41 15.54 -6.30
N VAL A 249 15.28 14.54 -6.29
CA VAL A 249 15.01 13.31 -5.53
C VAL A 249 15.18 13.61 -4.06
N ASP A 250 14.13 13.38 -3.29
CA ASP A 250 14.09 13.47 -1.84
C ASP A 250 13.99 12.07 -1.26
N ILE A 251 14.98 11.69 -0.44
CA ILE A 251 15.06 10.37 0.19
C ILE A 251 14.88 10.57 1.69
N GLN A 252 13.79 10.05 2.24
CA GLN A 252 13.47 10.15 3.65
C GLN A 252 13.42 8.77 4.29
N ILE A 253 14.10 8.60 5.42
CA ILE A 253 13.97 7.40 6.25
C ILE A 253 12.72 7.57 7.09
N GLN A 254 11.78 6.64 6.97
CA GLN A 254 10.60 6.61 7.83
C GLN A 254 11.03 6.28 9.26
N THR A 255 10.76 7.19 10.17
CA THR A 255 10.96 6.94 11.60
C THR A 255 9.80 6.11 12.15
N GLU A 256 10.11 5.06 12.89
CA GLU A 256 9.09 4.35 13.65
C GLU A 256 8.50 5.26 14.74
N SER A 257 7.18 5.17 14.91
CA SER A 257 6.46 5.88 15.97
C SER A 257 5.48 4.93 16.66
N GLU A 258 5.00 5.32 17.84
CA GLU A 258 4.03 4.50 18.58
C GLU A 258 2.69 4.39 17.85
N SER A 259 2.26 5.47 17.19
CA SER A 259 1.04 5.48 16.38
C SER A 259 1.15 4.58 15.14
N ARG A 260 2.32 4.53 14.47
CA ARG A 260 2.56 3.57 13.37
C ARG A 260 2.49 2.12 13.87
N LYS A 261 3.07 1.83 15.04
CA LYS A 261 3.00 0.51 15.65
C LYS A 261 1.57 0.14 16.02
N LEU A 262 0.80 1.10 16.55
CA LEU A 262 -0.62 0.93 16.87
C LEU A 262 -1.42 0.52 15.62
N VAL A 263 -1.36 1.31 14.56
CA VAL A 263 -2.12 1.04 13.32
C VAL A 263 -1.69 -0.29 12.70
N ALA A 264 -0.38 -0.52 12.56
CA ALA A 264 0.14 -1.78 12.00
C ALA A 264 -0.35 -3.01 12.78
N GLU A 265 -0.34 -2.95 14.12
CA GLU A 265 -0.81 -4.06 14.94
C GLU A 265 -2.34 -4.21 14.88
N MET A 266 -3.11 -3.11 14.75
CA MET A 266 -4.55 -3.18 14.53
C MET A 266 -4.89 -3.89 13.20
N MET A 267 -4.13 -3.65 12.14
CA MET A 267 -4.32 -4.35 10.86
C MET A 267 -4.00 -5.84 10.98
N VAL A 268 -2.97 -6.21 11.74
CA VAL A 268 -2.68 -7.63 12.05
C VAL A 268 -3.85 -8.26 12.82
N ILE A 269 -4.39 -7.57 13.81
CA ILE A 269 -5.56 -8.04 14.58
C ILE A 269 -6.77 -8.18 13.65
N ALA A 270 -7.05 -7.21 12.78
CA ALA A 270 -8.14 -7.29 11.80
C ALA A 270 -8.05 -8.55 10.94
N GLY A 271 -6.88 -8.82 10.37
CA GLY A 271 -6.63 -10.02 9.58
C GLY A 271 -6.88 -11.31 10.37
N ARG A 272 -6.45 -11.35 11.63
CA ARG A 272 -6.69 -12.48 12.54
C ARG A 272 -8.18 -12.68 12.85
N VAL A 273 -8.90 -11.59 13.16
CA VAL A 273 -10.35 -11.62 13.43
C VAL A 273 -11.12 -12.15 12.23
N ILE A 274 -10.81 -11.62 11.02
CA ILE A 274 -11.45 -12.06 9.79
C ILE A 274 -11.14 -13.53 9.48
N ALA A 275 -9.89 -13.97 9.68
CA ALA A 275 -9.50 -15.36 9.47
C ALA A 275 -10.24 -16.31 10.44
N GLN A 276 -10.39 -15.93 11.71
CA GLN A 276 -11.16 -16.68 12.69
C GLN A 276 -12.63 -16.75 12.29
N TYR A 277 -13.26 -15.61 11.98
CA TYR A 277 -14.65 -15.53 11.54
C TYR A 277 -14.92 -16.39 10.30
N ALA A 278 -14.07 -16.28 9.29
CA ALA A 278 -14.20 -17.06 8.07
C ALA A 278 -14.08 -18.58 8.32
N THR A 279 -13.19 -18.98 9.23
CA THR A 279 -13.01 -20.39 9.61
C THR A 279 -14.24 -20.91 10.35
N GLU A 280 -14.75 -20.18 11.33
CA GLU A 280 -15.94 -20.54 12.11
C GLU A 280 -17.19 -20.64 11.25
N HIS A 281 -17.34 -19.74 10.28
CA HIS A 281 -18.50 -19.67 9.37
C HIS A 281 -18.30 -20.43 8.05
N LYS A 282 -17.15 -21.12 7.87
CA LYS A 282 -16.80 -21.89 6.64
C LYS A 282 -16.85 -21.02 5.37
N ILE A 283 -16.42 -19.77 5.47
CA ILE A 283 -16.34 -18.84 4.35
C ILE A 283 -15.02 -19.07 3.63
N SER A 284 -15.06 -19.30 2.32
CA SER A 284 -13.86 -19.40 1.49
C SER A 284 -13.17 -18.05 1.37
N MET A 285 -11.93 -17.96 1.83
CA MET A 285 -11.11 -16.74 1.76
C MET A 285 -9.67 -17.06 1.36
N PRO A 286 -8.95 -16.10 0.77
CA PRO A 286 -7.52 -16.21 0.54
C PRO A 286 -6.76 -15.98 1.86
N PHE A 287 -6.31 -17.05 2.51
CA PHE A 287 -5.47 -16.97 3.71
C PHE A 287 -4.00 -16.85 3.31
N LEU A 288 -3.32 -15.81 3.81
CA LEU A 288 -1.88 -15.67 3.66
C LEU A 288 -1.18 -16.55 4.71
N THR A 289 -0.37 -17.50 4.26
CA THR A 289 0.35 -18.43 5.11
C THR A 289 1.84 -18.37 4.84
N GLN A 290 2.66 -18.63 5.86
CA GLN A 290 4.11 -18.66 5.71
C GLN A 290 4.72 -19.64 6.70
N GLU A 291 5.43 -20.62 6.20
CA GLU A 291 6.15 -21.57 7.04
C GLU A 291 7.32 -20.88 7.77
N VAL A 292 7.61 -21.34 8.96
CA VAL A 292 8.77 -20.88 9.72
C VAL A 292 10.04 -21.27 8.96
N GLY A 293 10.93 -20.30 8.75
CA GLY A 293 12.25 -20.53 8.17
C GLY A 293 13.26 -21.09 9.18
N SER A 294 14.44 -21.41 8.68
CA SER A 294 15.54 -21.85 9.54
C SER A 294 16.39 -20.63 9.95
N PHE A 295 16.19 -20.14 11.16
CA PHE A 295 16.93 -19.00 11.70
C PHE A 295 18.05 -19.49 12.61
N SER A 296 19.20 -18.79 12.60
CA SER A 296 20.25 -19.04 13.57
C SER A 296 19.81 -18.61 14.98
N GLU A 297 20.38 -19.24 16.01
CA GLU A 297 20.08 -18.89 17.39
C GLU A 297 20.34 -17.41 17.69
N ASP A 298 21.39 -16.83 17.14
CA ASP A 298 21.71 -15.40 17.26
C ASP A 298 20.60 -14.50 16.75
N ILE A 299 19.96 -14.84 15.62
CA ILE A 299 18.84 -14.08 15.06
C ILE A 299 17.62 -14.22 15.96
N ILE A 300 17.35 -15.41 16.47
CA ILE A 300 16.20 -15.67 17.35
C ILE A 300 16.34 -14.91 18.68
N GLN A 301 17.53 -14.94 19.28
CA GLN A 301 17.79 -14.30 20.57
C GLN A 301 17.82 -12.77 20.49
N ASN A 302 18.31 -12.22 19.38
CA ASN A 302 18.50 -10.78 19.18
C ASN A 302 17.48 -10.14 18.24
N LYS A 303 16.35 -10.79 17.97
CA LYS A 303 15.36 -10.39 16.94
C LYS A 303 14.87 -8.92 17.04
N GLU A 304 14.96 -8.31 18.22
CA GLU A 304 14.55 -6.91 18.45
C GLU A 304 15.69 -5.90 18.21
N ASN A 305 16.95 -6.36 18.12
CA ASN A 305 18.12 -5.50 18.01
C ASN A 305 19.13 -6.00 16.95
N LEU A 306 18.62 -6.43 15.81
CA LEU A 306 19.47 -6.90 14.71
C LEU A 306 20.22 -5.73 14.05
N THR A 307 21.49 -5.94 13.77
CA THR A 307 22.22 -5.05 12.86
C THR A 307 21.64 -5.15 11.45
N ALA A 308 21.86 -4.13 10.61
CA ALA A 308 21.37 -4.13 9.23
C ALA A 308 21.82 -5.39 8.45
N THR A 309 23.04 -5.86 8.68
CA THR A 309 23.57 -7.10 8.06
C THR A 309 22.83 -8.34 8.55
N GLN A 310 22.59 -8.46 9.85
CA GLN A 310 21.83 -9.57 10.44
C GLN A 310 20.38 -9.55 9.99
N ALA A 311 19.76 -8.38 9.95
CA ALA A 311 18.40 -8.21 9.44
C ALA A 311 18.29 -8.64 7.96
N PHE A 312 19.26 -8.25 7.11
CA PHE A 312 19.33 -8.70 5.72
C PHE A 312 19.55 -10.20 5.60
N GLN A 313 20.40 -10.79 6.43
CA GLN A 313 20.60 -12.25 6.46
C GLN A 313 19.31 -12.97 6.89
N ALA A 314 18.59 -12.42 7.89
CA ALA A 314 17.35 -12.96 8.37
C ALA A 314 16.24 -12.95 7.30
N THR A 315 16.20 -11.95 6.40
CA THR A 315 15.24 -11.95 5.29
C THR A 315 15.34 -13.18 4.40
N ARG A 316 16.55 -13.72 4.22
CA ARG A 316 16.80 -14.93 3.42
C ARG A 316 16.37 -16.22 4.12
N CYS A 317 16.17 -16.17 5.42
CA CYS A 317 15.70 -17.32 6.20
C CYS A 317 14.19 -17.50 6.13
N PHE A 318 13.43 -16.46 5.78
CA PHE A 318 11.99 -16.58 5.58
C PHE A 318 11.68 -17.42 4.35
N LYS A 319 10.71 -18.30 4.49
CA LYS A 319 10.13 -18.97 3.34
C LYS A 319 9.13 -18.03 2.64
N GLN A 320 8.90 -18.28 1.36
CA GLN A 320 7.93 -17.52 0.59
C GLN A 320 6.53 -17.71 1.18
N SER A 321 5.79 -16.62 1.38
CA SER A 321 4.38 -16.68 1.73
C SER A 321 3.55 -17.26 0.58
N LYS A 322 2.45 -17.92 0.93
CA LYS A 322 1.52 -18.55 -0.02
C LYS A 322 0.10 -18.14 0.31
N ILE A 323 -0.72 -17.99 -0.70
CA ILE A 323 -2.16 -17.86 -0.55
C ILE A 323 -2.78 -19.24 -0.60
N THR A 324 -3.55 -19.59 0.41
CA THR A 324 -4.17 -20.92 0.56
C THR A 324 -5.66 -20.78 0.91
N PRO A 325 -6.51 -21.77 0.58
CA PRO A 325 -7.93 -21.72 0.93
C PRO A 325 -8.22 -22.13 2.39
N LYS A 326 -7.19 -22.44 3.17
CA LYS A 326 -7.31 -22.84 4.58
C LYS A 326 -6.35 -22.01 5.43
N ALA A 327 -6.83 -21.56 6.58
CA ALA A 327 -6.02 -20.88 7.58
C ALA A 327 -4.87 -21.79 8.06
N SER A 328 -3.68 -21.25 8.17
CA SER A 328 -2.50 -21.92 8.69
C SER A 328 -1.53 -20.88 9.26
N LEU A 329 -0.45 -21.34 9.87
CA LEU A 329 0.60 -20.51 10.46
C LEU A 329 1.16 -19.50 9.44
N HIS A 330 1.45 -18.30 9.93
CA HIS A 330 2.26 -17.31 9.24
C HIS A 330 3.41 -16.85 10.12
N ALA A 331 4.65 -17.15 9.72
CA ALA A 331 5.86 -16.96 10.54
C ALA A 331 6.04 -15.51 11.06
N GLY A 332 5.64 -14.51 10.30
CA GLY A 332 5.69 -13.10 10.72
C GLY A 332 4.53 -12.65 11.59
N LEU A 333 3.45 -13.43 11.68
CA LEU A 333 2.24 -13.05 12.41
C LEU A 333 2.07 -13.82 13.74
N GLY A 334 2.67 -14.97 13.86
CA GLY A 334 2.61 -15.83 15.04
C GLY A 334 1.43 -16.78 15.09
#